data_dbb906c9674aa09daf102f3da97a2e00
#
_entry.id   dbb906c9674aa09daf102f3da97a2e00
#
_cell.length_a   1.000
_cell.length_b   1.000
_cell.length_c   1.000
_cell.angle_alpha   90.00
_cell.angle_beta   90.00
_cell.angle_gamma   90.00
#
_symmetry.space_group_name_H-M   'P 1'
#
loop_
_entity.id
_entity.type
_entity.pdbx_description
1 polymer ?
#
loop_
_entity_poly.entity_id
_entity_poly.type
_entity_poly.pdbx_seq_one_letter_code
_entity_poly.pdbx_strand_id
1 'polypeptide(L)'
;MARILTEETGQGAFPAILHCFTAGPDLARTAIALGLHISFTGILTFKRSDELRAIAASLPADRIMVETDSPYLAPGKFRGKRNEPAYVVEVANVLAATRGVTPEEIARQTTENFFRLFNKVPRSSAAAA
;
A
#
# COMPACT_ATOMS: atom_id res chain seq x y z
N MET A 1 -12.68 -1.23 -13.66
CA MET A 1 -12.12 -1.97 -12.52
C MET A 1 -13.15 -2.16 -11.40
N ALA A 2 -13.67 -1.09 -10.77
CA ALA A 2 -14.63 -1.20 -9.65
C ALA A 2 -15.81 -2.13 -9.92
N ARG A 3 -16.50 -1.96 -11.07
CA ARG A 3 -17.61 -2.84 -11.47
C ARG A 3 -17.21 -4.31 -11.52
N ILE A 4 -16.10 -4.63 -12.16
CA ILE A 4 -15.62 -6.02 -12.28
C ILE A 4 -15.33 -6.61 -10.91
N LEU A 5 -14.62 -5.87 -10.04
CA LEU A 5 -14.34 -6.34 -8.68
C LEU A 5 -15.62 -6.62 -7.90
N THR A 6 -16.62 -5.76 -8.01
CA THR A 6 -17.91 -5.93 -7.33
C THR A 6 -18.65 -7.16 -7.86
N GLU A 7 -18.74 -7.32 -9.18
CA GLU A 7 -19.41 -8.46 -9.82
C GLU A 7 -18.73 -9.79 -9.43
N GLU A 8 -17.40 -9.87 -9.54
CA GLU A 8 -16.66 -11.11 -9.24
C GLU A 8 -16.68 -11.46 -7.74
N THR A 9 -16.57 -10.45 -6.88
CA THR A 9 -16.68 -10.67 -5.42
C THR A 9 -18.08 -11.15 -5.05
N GLY A 10 -19.12 -10.71 -5.78
CA GLY A 10 -20.48 -11.19 -5.62
C GLY A 10 -20.69 -12.66 -6.01
N GLN A 11 -19.84 -13.20 -6.91
CA GLN A 11 -19.82 -14.63 -7.26
C GLN A 11 -19.11 -15.48 -6.20
N GLY A 12 -18.17 -14.91 -5.50
CA GLY A 12 -17.41 -15.55 -4.42
C GLY A 12 -16.31 -14.64 -3.92
N ALA A 13 -16.33 -14.32 -2.63
CA ALA A 13 -15.34 -13.43 -2.03
C ALA A 13 -13.92 -14.01 -2.13
N PHE A 14 -12.96 -13.18 -2.47
CA PHE A 14 -11.55 -13.54 -2.58
C PHE A 14 -10.66 -12.46 -1.96
N PRO A 15 -9.55 -12.84 -1.31
CA PRO A 15 -8.57 -11.86 -0.85
C PRO A 15 -7.78 -11.31 -2.03
N ALA A 16 -7.58 -10.01 -2.07
CA ALA A 16 -6.79 -9.36 -3.12
C ALA A 16 -6.15 -8.05 -2.65
N ILE A 17 -5.20 -7.58 -3.45
CA ILE A 17 -4.54 -6.31 -3.28
C ILE A 17 -4.54 -5.53 -4.59
N LEU A 18 -4.92 -4.27 -4.54
CA LEU A 18 -4.69 -3.33 -5.63
C LEU A 18 -3.28 -2.76 -5.45
N HIS A 19 -2.32 -3.36 -6.15
CA HIS A 19 -0.92 -2.94 -6.08
C HIS A 19 -0.65 -1.74 -6.96
N CYS A 20 0.40 -0.99 -6.67
CA CYS A 20 0.78 0.24 -7.38
C CYS A 20 -0.44 1.18 -7.54
N PHE A 21 -1.19 1.39 -6.46
CA PHE A 21 -2.45 2.11 -6.53
C PHE A 21 -2.22 3.57 -6.92
N THR A 22 -2.83 3.98 -8.03
CA THR A 22 -2.76 5.34 -8.59
C THR A 22 -4.12 5.83 -9.08
N ALA A 23 -5.17 5.08 -8.78
CA ALA A 23 -6.53 5.43 -9.19
C ALA A 23 -7.18 6.42 -8.21
N GLY A 24 -8.38 6.89 -8.57
CA GLY A 24 -9.12 7.85 -7.78
C GLY A 24 -9.86 7.25 -6.57
N PRO A 25 -10.49 8.13 -5.76
CA PRO A 25 -11.12 7.75 -4.49
C PRO A 25 -12.28 6.75 -4.64
N ASP A 26 -12.97 6.73 -5.79
CA ASP A 26 -14.09 5.80 -6.01
C ASP A 26 -13.64 4.34 -6.02
N LEU A 27 -12.53 4.04 -6.71
CA LEU A 27 -11.97 2.69 -6.71
C LEU A 27 -11.43 2.32 -5.33
N ALA A 28 -10.81 3.26 -4.62
CA ALA A 28 -10.34 3.03 -3.26
C ALA A 28 -11.51 2.66 -2.32
N ARG A 29 -12.60 3.42 -2.34
CA ARG A 29 -13.80 3.13 -1.55
C ARG A 29 -14.39 1.76 -1.88
N THR A 30 -14.49 1.43 -3.17
CA THR A 30 -14.99 0.12 -3.61
C THR A 30 -14.10 -1.01 -3.09
N ALA A 31 -12.78 -0.87 -3.23
CA ALA A 31 -11.83 -1.88 -2.74
C ALA A 31 -11.99 -2.12 -1.23
N ILE A 32 -12.09 -1.06 -0.44
CA ILE A 32 -12.26 -1.17 1.01
C ILE A 32 -13.61 -1.82 1.38
N ALA A 33 -14.70 -1.42 0.69
CA ALA A 33 -16.03 -2.01 0.91
C ALA A 33 -16.05 -3.51 0.61
N LEU A 34 -15.23 -3.97 -0.33
CA LEU A 34 -15.06 -5.38 -0.67
C LEU A 34 -14.02 -6.11 0.22
N GLY A 35 -13.42 -5.44 1.20
CA GLY A 35 -12.42 -6.02 2.10
C GLY A 35 -11.04 -6.22 1.47
N LEU A 36 -10.77 -5.58 0.32
CA LEU A 36 -9.49 -5.69 -0.38
C LEU A 36 -8.42 -4.81 0.27
N HIS A 37 -7.16 -5.08 -0.05
CA HIS A 37 -6.01 -4.28 0.36
C HIS A 37 -5.58 -3.31 -0.74
N ILE A 38 -4.89 -2.25 -0.34
CA ILE A 38 -4.33 -1.24 -1.26
C ILE A 38 -2.85 -1.04 -0.91
N SER A 39 -1.97 -1.07 -1.92
CA SER A 39 -0.54 -0.90 -1.76
C SER A 39 -0.03 0.34 -2.50
N PHE A 40 0.86 1.08 -1.86
CA PHE A 40 1.43 2.32 -2.36
C PHE A 40 2.91 2.16 -2.72
N THR A 41 3.30 2.74 -3.86
CA THR A 41 4.68 2.77 -4.37
C THR A 41 5.34 4.12 -4.15
N GLY A 42 6.53 4.28 -4.72
CA GLY A 42 7.24 5.56 -4.75
C GLY A 42 6.43 6.73 -5.32
N ILE A 43 5.38 6.48 -6.09
CA ILE A 43 4.48 7.53 -6.61
C ILE A 43 3.86 8.35 -5.47
N LEU A 44 3.61 7.73 -4.31
CA LEU A 44 3.10 8.44 -3.13
C LEU A 44 4.00 9.63 -2.72
N THR A 45 5.31 9.50 -2.97
CA THR A 45 6.33 10.50 -2.61
C THR A 45 6.46 11.64 -3.62
N PHE A 46 5.80 11.56 -4.77
CA PHE A 46 5.96 12.53 -5.85
C PHE A 46 5.22 13.83 -5.55
N LYS A 47 5.76 14.95 -6.06
CA LYS A 47 5.22 16.30 -5.78
C LYS A 47 3.74 16.46 -6.14
N ARG A 48 3.29 15.85 -7.24
CA ARG A 48 1.91 15.96 -7.75
C ARG A 48 0.96 14.88 -7.25
N SER A 49 1.30 14.18 -6.16
CA SER A 49 0.51 13.06 -5.64
C SER A 49 -0.35 13.45 -4.42
N ASP A 50 -0.81 14.71 -4.34
CA ASP A 50 -1.62 15.18 -3.20
C ASP A 50 -2.94 14.43 -3.07
N GLU A 51 -3.63 14.15 -4.19
CA GLU A 51 -4.87 13.36 -4.17
C GLU A 51 -4.61 11.93 -3.68
N LEU A 52 -3.52 11.30 -4.14
CA LEU A 52 -3.14 9.97 -3.69
C LEU A 52 -2.82 9.94 -2.19
N ARG A 53 -2.12 10.97 -1.69
CA ARG A 53 -1.86 11.10 -0.25
C ARG A 53 -3.16 11.29 0.54
N ALA A 54 -4.10 12.09 0.04
CA ALA A 54 -5.40 12.25 0.67
C ALA A 54 -6.18 10.91 0.75
N ILE A 55 -6.14 10.12 -0.31
CA ILE A 55 -6.70 8.76 -0.31
C ILE A 55 -5.99 7.92 0.76
N ALA A 56 -4.65 7.86 0.74
CA ALA A 56 -3.87 7.08 1.69
C ALA A 56 -4.13 7.46 3.16
N ALA A 57 -4.38 8.75 3.43
CA ALA A 57 -4.74 9.23 4.76
C ALA A 57 -6.10 8.72 5.23
N SER A 58 -7.05 8.53 4.31
CA SER A 58 -8.44 8.17 4.61
C SER A 58 -8.68 6.67 4.78
N LEU A 59 -7.76 5.82 4.33
CA LEU A 59 -7.95 4.37 4.34
C LEU A 59 -7.82 3.76 5.74
N PRO A 60 -8.53 2.65 6.02
CA PRO A 60 -8.35 1.89 7.25
C PRO A 60 -6.91 1.37 7.37
N ALA A 61 -6.34 1.44 8.57
CA ALA A 61 -4.96 1.04 8.84
C ALA A 61 -4.68 -0.43 8.52
N ASP A 62 -5.69 -1.30 8.63
CA ASP A 62 -5.59 -2.73 8.41
C ASP A 62 -5.74 -3.17 6.93
N ARG A 63 -5.80 -2.20 6.00
CA ARG A 63 -5.98 -2.44 4.57
C ARG A 63 -4.87 -1.87 3.69
N ILE A 64 -3.84 -1.28 4.27
CA ILE A 64 -2.77 -0.59 3.54
C ILE A 64 -1.46 -1.38 3.57
N MET A 65 -0.72 -1.29 2.49
CA MET A 65 0.62 -1.83 2.35
C MET A 65 1.53 -0.85 1.60
N VAL A 66 2.81 -1.12 1.61
CA VAL A 66 3.83 -0.41 0.85
C VAL A 66 4.62 -1.37 0.00
N GLU A 67 5.10 -0.89 -1.14
CA GLU A 67 5.89 -1.64 -2.10
C GLU A 67 6.86 -0.72 -2.84
N THR A 68 7.71 -1.26 -3.68
CA THR A 68 8.69 -0.47 -4.44
C THR A 68 8.41 -0.38 -5.93
N ASP A 69 7.92 -1.44 -6.52
CA ASP A 69 7.81 -1.62 -7.96
C ASP A 69 9.17 -1.53 -8.68
N SER A 70 10.24 -1.92 -7.94
CA SER A 70 11.62 -1.87 -8.45
C SER A 70 11.76 -2.64 -9.76
N PRO A 71 12.55 -2.17 -10.70
CA PRO A 71 13.50 -1.05 -10.64
C PRO A 71 12.90 0.31 -11.00
N TYR A 72 11.60 0.43 -11.10
CA TYR A 72 10.84 1.63 -11.47
C TYR A 72 10.41 2.43 -10.24
N LEU A 73 9.90 3.65 -10.46
CA LEU A 73 9.21 4.47 -9.47
C LEU A 73 10.05 4.82 -8.24
N ALA A 74 11.36 5.05 -8.40
CA ALA A 74 12.24 5.43 -7.30
C ALA A 74 11.68 6.61 -6.48
N PRO A 75 11.54 6.47 -5.15
CA PRO A 75 10.85 7.45 -4.32
C PRO A 75 11.72 8.66 -3.96
N GLY A 76 11.08 9.80 -3.69
CA GLY A 76 11.66 10.98 -3.05
C GLY A 76 12.99 11.43 -3.67
N LYS A 77 14.03 11.47 -2.86
CA LYS A 77 15.39 11.88 -3.24
C LYS A 77 16.07 10.98 -4.29
N PHE A 78 15.55 9.77 -4.47
CA PHE A 78 16.05 8.82 -5.47
C PHE A 78 15.35 8.92 -6.81
N ARG A 79 14.36 9.81 -6.95
CA ARG A 79 13.62 9.97 -8.20
C ARG A 79 14.54 10.22 -9.39
N GLY A 80 14.28 9.52 -10.50
CA GLY A 80 15.13 9.56 -11.70
C GLY A 80 16.31 8.60 -11.68
N LYS A 81 16.51 7.88 -10.56
CA LYS A 81 17.51 6.82 -10.43
C LYS A 81 16.83 5.44 -10.51
N ARG A 82 17.62 4.39 -10.64
CA ARG A 82 17.11 3.02 -10.52
C ARG A 82 16.61 2.78 -9.09
N ASN A 83 15.38 2.30 -8.98
CA ASN A 83 14.79 1.91 -7.69
C ASN A 83 15.31 0.54 -7.25
N GLU A 84 15.29 0.30 -5.94
CA GLU A 84 15.64 -0.98 -5.32
C GLU A 84 14.76 -1.26 -4.10
N PRO A 85 14.60 -2.53 -3.67
CA PRO A 85 13.71 -2.89 -2.56
C PRO A 85 13.98 -2.16 -1.26
N ALA A 86 15.26 -1.83 -0.97
CA ALA A 86 15.64 -1.08 0.23
C ALA A 86 14.98 0.30 0.32
N TYR A 87 14.59 0.90 -0.81
CA TYR A 87 13.97 2.23 -0.83
C TYR A 87 12.50 2.23 -0.41
N VAL A 88 11.90 1.08 -0.10
CA VAL A 88 10.55 1.01 0.47
C VAL A 88 10.41 1.85 1.75
N VAL A 89 11.50 2.04 2.48
CA VAL A 89 11.55 2.89 3.68
C VAL A 89 11.10 4.32 3.38
N GLU A 90 11.48 4.87 2.23
CA GLU A 90 11.08 6.22 1.81
C GLU A 90 9.55 6.30 1.57
N VAL A 91 8.96 5.26 1.01
CA VAL A 91 7.50 5.18 0.82
C VAL A 91 6.80 5.11 2.18
N ALA A 92 7.29 4.26 3.08
CA ALA A 92 6.74 4.10 4.43
C ALA A 92 6.84 5.41 5.23
N ASN A 93 7.94 6.14 5.13
CA ASN A 93 8.12 7.43 5.81
C ASN A 93 7.10 8.48 5.32
N VAL A 94 6.87 8.58 4.02
CA VAL A 94 5.87 9.50 3.47
C VAL A 94 4.45 9.07 3.87
N LEU A 95 4.17 7.77 3.86
CA LEU A 95 2.88 7.26 4.32
C LEU A 95 2.65 7.56 5.80
N ALA A 96 3.66 7.41 6.64
CA ALA A 96 3.60 7.76 8.07
C ALA A 96 3.29 9.23 8.28
N ALA A 97 4.03 10.13 7.62
CA ALA A 97 3.78 11.57 7.66
C ALA A 97 2.36 11.92 7.17
N THR A 98 1.92 11.30 6.08
CA THR A 98 0.58 11.50 5.50
C THR A 98 -0.53 11.12 6.47
N ARG A 99 -0.33 10.07 7.25
CA ARG A 99 -1.32 9.55 8.22
C ARG A 99 -1.17 10.12 9.63
N GLY A 100 -0.14 10.93 9.87
CA GLY A 100 0.12 11.51 11.20
C GLY A 100 0.53 10.49 12.26
N VAL A 101 1.22 9.43 11.85
CA VAL A 101 1.75 8.38 12.74
C VAL A 101 3.26 8.24 12.56
N THR A 102 3.92 7.46 13.42
CA THR A 102 5.37 7.25 13.29
C THR A 102 5.72 6.25 12.20
N PRO A 103 6.94 6.30 11.63
CA PRO A 103 7.42 5.30 10.68
C PRO A 103 7.38 3.87 11.25
N GLU A 104 7.68 3.70 12.55
CA GLU A 104 7.63 2.41 13.24
C GLU A 104 6.20 1.85 13.27
N GLU A 105 5.21 2.72 13.49
CA GLU A 105 3.80 2.31 13.48
C GLU A 105 3.37 1.88 12.07
N ILE A 106 3.77 2.60 11.01
CA ILE A 106 3.51 2.16 9.63
C ILE A 106 4.21 0.83 9.33
N ALA A 107 5.46 0.67 9.73
CA ALA A 107 6.19 -0.58 9.54
C ALA A 107 5.45 -1.74 10.22
N ARG A 108 4.99 -1.56 11.45
CA ARG A 108 4.21 -2.56 12.19
C ARG A 108 2.88 -2.87 11.48
N GLN A 109 2.10 -1.85 11.15
CA GLN A 109 0.78 -2.00 10.51
C GLN A 109 0.89 -2.72 9.16
N THR A 110 1.79 -2.28 8.29
CA THR A 110 1.93 -2.84 6.95
C THR A 110 2.49 -4.27 6.98
N THR A 111 3.38 -4.57 7.91
CA THR A 111 3.88 -5.93 8.15
C THR A 111 2.76 -6.86 8.63
N GLU A 112 1.93 -6.44 9.58
CA GLU A 112 0.78 -7.22 10.04
C GLU A 112 -0.22 -7.46 8.91
N ASN A 113 -0.50 -6.44 8.10
CA ASN A 113 -1.39 -6.56 6.95
C ASN A 113 -0.85 -7.54 5.91
N PHE A 114 0.46 -7.51 5.67
CA PHE A 114 1.12 -8.45 4.77
C PHE A 114 0.89 -9.91 5.21
N PHE A 115 1.18 -10.25 6.45
CA PHE A 115 1.01 -11.61 6.95
C PHE A 115 -0.45 -12.03 7.07
N ARG A 116 -1.36 -11.08 7.24
CA ARG A 116 -2.81 -11.37 7.23
C ARG A 116 -3.30 -11.73 5.83
N LEU A 117 -2.86 -10.99 4.81
CA LEU A 117 -3.24 -11.26 3.42
C LEU A 117 -2.50 -12.48 2.87
N PHE A 118 -1.20 -12.56 3.06
CA PHE A 118 -0.34 -13.63 2.58
C PHE A 118 -0.12 -14.69 3.67
N ASN A 119 -1.19 -15.29 4.13
CA ASN A 119 -1.20 -16.18 5.31
C ASN A 119 -0.44 -17.50 5.13
N LYS A 120 -0.01 -17.82 3.91
CA LYS A 120 0.87 -18.96 3.61
C LYS A 120 2.37 -18.62 3.79
N VAL A 121 2.71 -17.36 3.96
CA VAL A 121 4.08 -16.95 4.25
C VAL A 121 4.33 -17.10 5.75
N PRO A 122 5.29 -17.94 6.17
CA PRO A 122 5.58 -18.11 7.59
C PRO A 122 6.19 -16.82 8.17
N ARG A 123 5.80 -16.47 9.39
CA ARG A 123 6.51 -15.44 10.15
C ARG A 123 7.87 -16.01 10.57
N SER A 124 8.95 -15.46 10.03
CA SER A 124 10.30 -15.86 10.44
C SER A 124 10.64 -15.27 11.80
N SER A 125 11.55 -15.93 12.53
CA SER A 125 12.09 -15.38 13.78
C SER A 125 12.85 -14.05 13.59
N ALA A 126 13.33 -13.75 12.37
CA ALA A 126 13.93 -12.49 12.02
C ALA A 126 12.92 -11.32 11.98
N ALA A 127 11.64 -11.59 11.73
CA ALA A 127 10.59 -10.58 11.77
C ALA A 127 10.17 -10.21 13.20
N ALA A 128 10.63 -10.97 14.20
CA ALA A 128 10.37 -10.71 15.61
C ALA A 128 11.51 -9.92 16.29
N ALA A 129 12.59 -9.67 15.57
CA ALA A 129 13.68 -8.80 16.01
C ALA A 129 13.45 -7.38 15.49
#